data_a05a37608d3f6789c37b49f11793990c
#
_entry.id   a05a37608d3f6789c37b49f11793990c
#
_cell.length_a   1.000
_cell.length_b   1.000
_cell.length_c   1.000
_cell.angle_alpha   90.00
_cell.angle_beta   90.00
_cell.angle_gamma   90.00
#
_symmetry.space_group_name_H-M   'P 1'
#
loop_
_entity.id
_entity.type
_entity.pdbx_description
1 polymer ?
#
loop_
_entity_poly.entity_id
_entity_poly.type
_entity_poly.pdbx_seq_one_letter_code
_entity_poly.pdbx_strand_id
1 'polypeptide(L)'
;KPICDAVANHPKRRNFIATHPIAGTEFSGPSAAIKGLFKGKTNIICEVEKTTFKLQEKALELFKEMGMRIRYMDPKSHDKHIAYVSHLSHISSFMLGKTVINKEKDEQDIFDMAGSGFESTVRLAKSSPAMWTPIFKQNKKQVVKTLEEYIANLSNFKELLVNDDYEAIYSEMQNVNKIREILNGMNAKK
;
A
#
# COMPACT_ATOMS: atom_id res chain seq x y z
N LYS A 1 -8.91 0.40 -11.10
CA LYS A 1 -9.98 -0.04 -12.01
C LYS A 1 -11.17 0.93 -12.03
N PRO A 2 -11.74 1.41 -10.92
CA PRO A 2 -12.94 2.27 -10.94
C PRO A 2 -12.83 3.49 -11.85
N ILE A 3 -11.71 4.18 -11.86
CA ILE A 3 -11.52 5.34 -12.74
C ILE A 3 -11.48 4.94 -14.22
N CYS A 4 -10.86 3.81 -14.55
CA CYS A 4 -10.83 3.28 -15.92
C CYS A 4 -12.24 2.93 -16.39
N ASP A 5 -13.06 2.32 -15.53
CA ASP A 5 -14.45 2.01 -15.82
C ASP A 5 -15.30 3.28 -16.00
N ALA A 6 -15.10 4.27 -15.15
CA ALA A 6 -15.84 5.53 -15.20
C ALA A 6 -15.62 6.30 -16.52
N VAL A 7 -14.42 6.20 -17.10
CA VAL A 7 -14.09 6.88 -18.36
C VAL A 7 -14.21 5.99 -19.60
N ALA A 8 -14.53 4.71 -19.45
CA ALA A 8 -14.46 3.71 -20.53
C ALA A 8 -15.24 4.12 -21.77
N ASN A 9 -16.44 4.67 -21.59
CA ASN A 9 -17.35 5.08 -22.67
C ASN A 9 -17.35 6.60 -22.92
N HIS A 10 -16.41 7.34 -22.34
CA HIS A 10 -16.36 8.78 -22.53
C HIS A 10 -15.92 9.12 -23.96
N PRO A 11 -16.56 10.07 -24.68
CA PRO A 11 -16.21 10.42 -26.06
C PRO A 11 -14.75 10.79 -26.26
N LYS A 12 -14.12 11.35 -25.22
CA LYS A 12 -12.70 11.72 -25.21
C LYS A 12 -11.83 10.71 -24.45
N ARG A 13 -12.25 9.44 -24.32
CA ARG A 13 -11.48 8.40 -23.62
C ARG A 13 -10.02 8.34 -24.07
N ARG A 14 -9.78 8.53 -25.36
CA ARG A 14 -8.43 8.48 -25.94
C ARG A 14 -7.53 9.64 -25.51
N ASN A 15 -8.09 10.71 -24.92
CA ASN A 15 -7.34 11.84 -24.37
C ASN A 15 -7.04 11.69 -22.87
N PHE A 16 -7.21 10.49 -22.32
CA PHE A 16 -6.96 10.18 -20.92
C PHE A 16 -5.95 9.04 -20.79
N ILE A 17 -4.96 9.19 -19.92
CA ILE A 17 -4.02 8.14 -19.55
C ILE A 17 -4.19 7.83 -18.06
N ALA A 18 -4.46 6.57 -17.75
CA ALA A 18 -4.62 6.12 -16.38
C ALA A 18 -3.26 5.80 -15.75
N THR A 19 -2.84 6.57 -14.76
CA THR A 19 -1.54 6.37 -14.11
C THR A 19 -1.66 6.40 -12.60
N HIS A 20 -0.73 5.69 -11.93
CA HIS A 20 -0.59 5.72 -10.47
C HIS A 20 0.89 5.79 -10.11
N PRO A 21 1.41 6.95 -9.74
CA PRO A 21 2.73 7.07 -9.14
C PRO A 21 2.76 6.39 -7.76
N ILE A 22 3.60 5.38 -7.61
CA ILE A 22 3.80 4.70 -6.32
C ILE A 22 4.78 5.53 -5.50
N ALA A 23 4.30 6.67 -5.04
CA ALA A 23 5.05 7.65 -4.27
C ALA A 23 4.10 8.35 -3.31
N GLY A 24 4.56 8.59 -2.09
CA GLY A 24 3.75 9.25 -1.06
C GLY A 24 4.35 9.07 0.31
N THR A 25 3.79 9.81 1.24
CA THR A 25 4.06 9.71 2.67
C THR A 25 2.73 9.56 3.41
N GLU A 26 2.77 9.40 4.72
CA GLU A 26 1.60 9.41 5.60
C GLU A 26 0.93 10.78 5.69
N PHE A 27 1.59 11.84 5.25
CA PHE A 27 1.08 13.21 5.27
C PHE A 27 0.30 13.54 4.00
N SER A 28 -0.55 14.56 4.06
CA SER A 28 -1.38 14.99 2.93
C SER A 28 -1.44 16.53 2.83
N GLY A 29 -1.86 17.02 1.66
CA GLY A 29 -2.01 18.45 1.38
C GLY A 29 -0.73 19.13 0.90
N PRO A 30 -0.83 20.41 0.48
CA PRO A 30 0.30 21.15 -0.11
C PRO A 30 1.50 21.30 0.83
N SER A 31 1.26 21.42 2.14
CA SER A 31 2.32 21.56 3.16
C SER A 31 3.17 20.29 3.30
N ALA A 32 2.67 19.14 2.82
CA ALA A 32 3.39 17.87 2.83
C ALA A 32 4.21 17.63 1.54
N ALA A 33 4.28 18.60 0.64
CA ALA A 33 5.01 18.48 -0.61
C ALA A 33 6.51 18.30 -0.37
N ILE A 34 7.10 17.31 -1.04
CA ILE A 34 8.53 16.99 -0.95
C ILE A 34 9.15 17.13 -2.34
N LYS A 35 10.19 17.96 -2.46
CA LYS A 35 10.95 18.10 -3.69
C LYS A 35 11.61 16.78 -4.05
N GLY A 36 11.43 16.36 -5.31
CA GLY A 36 12.01 15.10 -5.81
C GLY A 36 11.28 13.82 -5.36
N LEU A 37 10.06 13.93 -4.79
CA LEU A 37 9.27 12.79 -4.31
C LEU A 37 9.16 11.64 -5.32
N PHE A 38 9.06 11.94 -6.60
CA PHE A 38 8.85 10.96 -7.67
C PHE A 38 10.15 10.32 -8.19
N LYS A 39 11.30 10.91 -7.93
CA LYS A 39 12.59 10.42 -8.44
C LYS A 39 12.87 8.99 -8.01
N GLY A 40 13.13 8.10 -8.97
CA GLY A 40 13.36 6.67 -8.73
C GLY A 40 12.13 5.86 -8.35
N LYS A 41 10.93 6.49 -8.26
CA LYS A 41 9.68 5.79 -7.96
C LYS A 41 9.07 5.15 -9.20
N THR A 42 8.22 4.15 -8.99
CA THR A 42 7.49 3.50 -10.08
C THR A 42 6.20 4.25 -10.35
N ASN A 43 5.91 4.49 -11.64
CA ASN A 43 4.61 4.92 -12.11
C ASN A 43 3.95 3.77 -12.88
N ILE A 44 2.79 3.34 -12.43
CA ILE A 44 2.01 2.30 -13.08
C ILE A 44 1.09 2.95 -14.11
N ILE A 45 1.11 2.45 -15.34
CA ILE A 45 0.22 2.90 -16.42
C ILE A 45 -0.73 1.75 -16.75
N CYS A 46 -2.03 2.05 -16.72
CA CYS A 46 -3.09 1.09 -17.06
C CYS A 46 -3.78 1.48 -18.37
N GLU A 47 -4.21 0.47 -19.15
CA GLU A 47 -4.98 0.65 -20.41
C GLU A 47 -4.32 1.65 -21.37
N VAL A 48 -3.00 1.58 -21.51
CA VAL A 48 -2.23 2.50 -22.38
C VAL A 48 -2.71 2.45 -23.83
N GLU A 49 -3.14 1.30 -24.30
CA GLU A 49 -3.66 1.05 -25.65
C GLU A 49 -4.93 1.87 -25.97
N LYS A 50 -5.65 2.31 -24.93
CA LYS A 50 -6.84 3.17 -25.08
C LYS A 50 -6.51 4.66 -25.14
N THR A 51 -5.23 5.03 -25.07
CA THR A 51 -4.73 6.41 -25.10
C THR A 51 -4.13 6.73 -26.48
N THR A 52 -4.30 7.96 -26.98
CA THR A 52 -3.67 8.37 -28.24
C THR A 52 -2.15 8.34 -28.11
N PHE A 53 -1.46 7.95 -29.19
CA PHE A 53 0.00 7.87 -29.24
C PHE A 53 0.67 9.19 -28.81
N LYS A 54 0.20 10.31 -29.35
CA LYS A 54 0.69 11.65 -28.98
C LYS A 54 0.61 11.95 -27.49
N LEU A 55 -0.44 11.48 -26.81
CA LEU A 55 -0.57 11.68 -25.36
C LEU A 55 0.34 10.72 -24.59
N GLN A 56 0.51 9.48 -25.09
CA GLN A 56 1.47 8.52 -24.50
C GLN A 56 2.88 9.10 -24.53
N GLU A 57 3.35 9.60 -25.67
CA GLU A 57 4.67 10.23 -25.80
C GLU A 57 4.86 11.35 -24.78
N LYS A 58 3.96 12.33 -24.76
CA LYS A 58 4.03 13.46 -23.80
C LYS A 58 4.06 13.01 -22.36
N ALA A 59 3.24 12.00 -21.99
CA ALA A 59 3.20 11.49 -20.66
C ALA A 59 4.51 10.77 -20.28
N LEU A 60 5.07 9.98 -21.19
CA LEU A 60 6.34 9.27 -20.98
C LEU A 60 7.52 10.23 -20.86
N GLU A 61 7.56 11.30 -21.66
CA GLU A 61 8.55 12.37 -21.53
C GLU A 61 8.49 13.01 -20.14
N LEU A 62 7.29 13.41 -19.69
CA LEU A 62 7.06 13.99 -18.37
C LEU A 62 7.54 13.06 -17.26
N PHE A 63 7.16 11.77 -17.30
CA PHE A 63 7.56 10.80 -16.28
C PHE A 63 9.07 10.54 -16.29
N LYS A 64 9.70 10.59 -17.46
CA LYS A 64 11.15 10.49 -17.59
C LYS A 64 11.86 11.69 -16.95
N GLU A 65 11.38 12.91 -17.20
CA GLU A 65 11.91 14.13 -16.57
C GLU A 65 11.75 14.11 -15.05
N MET A 66 10.63 13.55 -14.56
CA MET A 66 10.40 13.32 -13.13
C MET A 66 11.30 12.21 -12.55
N GLY A 67 12.08 11.52 -13.38
CA GLY A 67 12.95 10.41 -12.96
C GLY A 67 12.20 9.17 -12.54
N MET A 68 10.98 8.95 -13.05
CA MET A 68 10.16 7.79 -12.69
C MET A 68 10.49 6.57 -13.55
N ARG A 69 10.28 5.39 -12.97
CA ARG A 69 10.31 4.10 -13.68
C ARG A 69 8.89 3.73 -14.12
N ILE A 70 8.72 3.35 -15.37
CA ILE A 70 7.40 3.00 -15.92
C ILE A 70 7.15 1.49 -15.79
N ARG A 71 5.94 1.13 -15.37
CA ARG A 71 5.42 -0.22 -15.34
C ARG A 71 4.00 -0.25 -15.93
N TYR A 72 3.79 -1.12 -16.91
CA TYR A 72 2.43 -1.34 -17.45
C TYR A 72 1.74 -2.46 -16.69
N MET A 73 0.45 -2.29 -16.44
CA MET A 73 -0.35 -3.27 -15.70
C MET A 73 -1.83 -3.15 -16.08
N ASP A 74 -2.56 -4.25 -16.10
CA ASP A 74 -4.02 -4.16 -16.22
C ASP A 74 -4.67 -3.63 -14.93
N PRO A 75 -5.83 -2.93 -15.03
CA PRO A 75 -6.46 -2.30 -13.87
C PRO A 75 -6.88 -3.26 -12.75
N LYS A 76 -7.22 -4.51 -13.07
CA LYS A 76 -7.63 -5.50 -12.05
C LYS A 76 -6.43 -5.98 -11.26
N SER A 77 -5.33 -6.28 -11.94
CA SER A 77 -4.05 -6.65 -11.31
C SER A 77 -3.51 -5.51 -10.46
N HIS A 78 -3.58 -4.27 -10.95
CA HIS A 78 -3.24 -3.08 -10.18
C HIS A 78 -4.00 -3.04 -8.84
N ASP A 79 -5.33 -3.09 -8.88
CA ASP A 79 -6.17 -2.99 -7.69
C ASP A 79 -5.93 -4.16 -6.72
N LYS A 80 -5.70 -5.37 -7.25
CA LYS A 80 -5.34 -6.54 -6.45
C LYS A 80 -3.99 -6.35 -5.75
N HIS A 81 -2.95 -5.98 -6.49
CA HIS A 81 -1.60 -5.89 -5.94
C HIS A 81 -1.47 -4.75 -4.94
N ILE A 82 -2.08 -3.59 -5.22
CA ILE A 82 -2.02 -2.44 -4.30
C ILE A 82 -2.77 -2.71 -3.00
N ALA A 83 -3.78 -3.59 -3.01
CA ALA A 83 -4.47 -4.01 -1.79
C ALA A 83 -3.52 -4.71 -0.81
N TYR A 84 -2.64 -5.59 -1.29
CA TYR A 84 -1.67 -6.30 -0.45
C TYR A 84 -0.56 -5.38 0.09
N VAL A 85 0.05 -4.55 -0.77
CA VAL A 85 1.27 -3.83 -0.40
C VAL A 85 1.04 -2.44 0.18
N SER A 86 -0.19 -1.92 0.09
CA SER A 86 -0.53 -0.59 0.56
C SER A 86 -1.77 -0.58 1.46
N HIS A 87 -2.91 -1.05 0.96
CA HIS A 87 -4.16 -0.94 1.72
C HIS A 87 -4.13 -1.77 2.99
N LEU A 88 -3.66 -3.03 2.90
CA LEU A 88 -3.51 -3.89 4.07
C LEU A 88 -2.54 -3.32 5.08
N SER A 89 -1.42 -2.75 4.64
CA SER A 89 -0.42 -2.14 5.53
C SER A 89 -1.02 -0.99 6.35
N HIS A 90 -1.87 -0.16 5.74
CA HIS A 90 -2.56 0.92 6.46
C HIS A 90 -3.59 0.36 7.44
N ILE A 91 -4.41 -0.62 7.03
CA ILE A 91 -5.39 -1.25 7.91
C ILE A 91 -4.68 -1.87 9.12
N SER A 92 -3.57 -2.60 8.90
CA SER A 92 -2.79 -3.23 9.98
C SER A 92 -2.27 -2.19 10.97
N SER A 93 -1.69 -1.08 10.46
CA SER A 93 -1.23 0.03 11.29
C SER A 93 -2.35 0.67 12.10
N PHE A 94 -3.48 0.98 11.47
CA PHE A 94 -4.65 1.55 12.16
C PHE A 94 -5.20 0.61 13.22
N MET A 95 -5.32 -0.68 12.92
CA MET A 95 -5.90 -1.66 13.85
C MET A 95 -4.97 -1.99 15.00
N LEU A 96 -3.67 -2.09 14.76
CA LEU A 96 -2.68 -2.24 15.82
C LEU A 96 -2.68 -1.02 16.74
N GLY A 97 -2.63 0.19 16.17
CA GLY A 97 -2.72 1.44 16.94
C GLY A 97 -4.01 1.53 17.76
N LYS A 98 -5.15 1.19 17.17
CA LYS A 98 -6.44 1.14 17.89
C LYS A 98 -6.40 0.16 19.06
N THR A 99 -5.83 -1.03 18.86
CA THR A 99 -5.74 -2.06 19.93
C THR A 99 -4.96 -1.54 21.12
N VAL A 100 -3.79 -0.93 20.87
CA VAL A 100 -2.95 -0.39 21.95
C VAL A 100 -3.59 0.82 22.62
N ILE A 101 -4.16 1.78 21.86
CA ILE A 101 -4.86 2.95 22.42
C ILE A 101 -6.03 2.53 23.32
N ASN A 102 -6.80 1.52 22.91
CA ASN A 102 -7.90 1.05 23.73
C ASN A 102 -7.42 0.42 25.04
N LYS A 103 -6.30 -0.32 24.99
CA LYS A 103 -5.73 -0.97 26.17
C LYS A 103 -5.08 0.01 27.13
N GLU A 104 -4.40 1.04 26.62
CA GLU A 104 -3.80 2.12 27.42
C GLU A 104 -4.81 2.86 28.32
N LYS A 105 -6.08 2.93 27.89
CA LYS A 105 -7.13 3.52 28.71
C LYS A 105 -7.42 2.76 30.00
N ASP A 106 -7.19 1.44 29.95
CA ASP A 106 -7.46 0.54 31.06
C ASP A 106 -6.20 0.27 31.90
N GLU A 107 -5.04 0.23 31.24
CA GLU A 107 -3.74 -0.09 31.84
C GLU A 107 -2.75 1.01 31.42
N GLN A 108 -2.50 1.97 32.28
CA GLN A 108 -1.53 3.05 32.03
C GLN A 108 -0.11 2.47 31.88
N ASP A 109 0.77 3.24 31.27
CA ASP A 109 2.20 2.96 31.05
C ASP A 109 2.54 2.05 29.85
N ILE A 110 1.57 1.61 29.04
CA ILE A 110 1.87 0.83 27.82
C ILE A 110 2.72 1.64 26.86
N PHE A 111 2.42 2.93 26.70
CA PHE A 111 3.18 3.81 25.80
C PHE A 111 4.60 4.11 26.28
N ASP A 112 4.88 4.00 27.58
CA ASP A 112 6.24 4.14 28.12
C ASP A 112 7.17 3.00 27.66
N MET A 113 6.59 1.87 27.26
CA MET A 113 7.30 0.73 26.69
C MET A 113 7.38 0.76 25.15
N ALA A 114 6.80 1.78 24.51
CA ALA A 114 6.72 1.88 23.05
C ALA A 114 8.08 2.29 22.45
N GLY A 115 8.80 1.34 21.91
CA GLY A 115 10.05 1.56 21.21
C GLY A 115 9.88 1.83 19.69
N SER A 116 11.03 1.97 19.01
CA SER A 116 11.09 2.23 17.56
C SER A 116 10.41 1.15 16.69
N GLY A 117 10.35 -0.08 17.15
CA GLY A 117 9.64 -1.18 16.48
C GLY A 117 8.14 -0.90 16.41
N PHE A 118 7.52 -0.50 17.53
CA PHE A 118 6.12 -0.11 17.55
C PHE A 118 5.88 1.12 16.69
N GLU A 119 6.68 2.19 16.86
CA GLU A 119 6.57 3.41 16.07
C GLU A 119 6.60 3.15 14.56
N SER A 120 7.56 2.36 14.09
CA SER A 120 7.68 2.04 12.66
C SER A 120 6.48 1.25 12.13
N THR A 121 5.93 0.34 12.93
CA THR A 121 4.80 -0.51 12.54
C THR A 121 3.48 0.28 12.49
N VAL A 122 3.25 1.19 13.44
CA VAL A 122 2.02 2.01 13.47
C VAL A 122 2.14 3.33 12.73
N ARG A 123 3.27 3.65 12.14
CA ARG A 123 3.54 4.93 11.46
C ARG A 123 2.46 5.33 10.47
N LEU A 124 1.94 4.36 9.69
CA LEU A 124 0.91 4.62 8.69
C LEU A 124 -0.46 4.98 9.31
N ALA A 125 -0.69 4.73 10.60
CA ALA A 125 -1.89 5.17 11.30
C ALA A 125 -1.96 6.71 11.47
N LYS A 126 -0.87 7.43 11.21
CA LYS A 126 -0.85 8.90 11.14
C LYS A 126 -1.52 9.45 9.86
N SER A 127 -1.85 8.59 8.90
CA SER A 127 -2.44 8.98 7.61
C SER A 127 -3.86 9.51 7.76
N SER A 128 -4.27 10.42 6.84
CA SER A 128 -5.57 11.07 6.83
C SER A 128 -6.73 10.08 6.60
N PRO A 129 -7.71 9.97 7.51
CA PRO A 129 -8.90 9.14 7.30
C PRO A 129 -9.75 9.61 6.12
N ALA A 130 -9.78 10.92 5.85
CA ALA A 130 -10.53 11.49 4.72
C ALA A 130 -9.94 11.05 3.37
N MET A 131 -8.63 10.79 3.31
CA MET A 131 -7.97 10.24 2.12
C MET A 131 -8.20 8.72 2.01
N TRP A 132 -8.06 7.98 3.10
CA TRP A 132 -8.07 6.50 3.06
C TRP A 132 -9.47 5.90 2.95
N THR A 133 -10.48 6.51 3.55
CA THR A 133 -11.87 6.01 3.47
C THR A 133 -12.35 5.85 2.03
N PRO A 134 -12.25 6.85 1.13
CA PRO A 134 -12.61 6.67 -0.27
C PRO A 134 -11.74 5.65 -1.02
N ILE A 135 -10.47 5.51 -0.68
CA ILE A 135 -9.58 4.49 -1.27
C ILE A 135 -10.10 3.09 -0.95
N PHE A 136 -10.42 2.81 0.31
CA PHE A 136 -11.01 1.53 0.72
C PHE A 136 -12.37 1.28 0.05
N LYS A 137 -13.22 2.30 -0.05
CA LYS A 137 -14.51 2.22 -0.74
C LYS A 137 -14.35 1.82 -2.21
N GLN A 138 -13.41 2.45 -2.92
CA GLN A 138 -13.21 2.20 -4.34
C GLN A 138 -12.58 0.83 -4.65
N ASN A 139 -11.77 0.29 -3.73
CA ASN A 139 -11.15 -1.02 -3.88
C ASN A 139 -11.71 -2.08 -2.92
N LYS A 140 -12.95 -1.88 -2.44
CA LYS A 140 -13.59 -2.68 -1.38
C LYS A 140 -13.41 -4.19 -1.57
N LYS A 141 -13.68 -4.70 -2.79
CA LYS A 141 -13.60 -6.15 -3.07
C LYS A 141 -12.23 -6.74 -2.78
N GLN A 142 -11.16 -6.08 -3.24
CA GLN A 142 -9.79 -6.57 -3.03
C GLN A 142 -9.35 -6.37 -1.59
N VAL A 143 -9.72 -5.23 -0.98
CA VAL A 143 -9.42 -4.94 0.42
C VAL A 143 -10.04 -5.96 1.35
N VAL A 144 -11.33 -6.31 1.17
CA VAL A 144 -12.00 -7.33 1.98
C VAL A 144 -11.28 -8.67 1.84
N LYS A 145 -11.02 -9.12 0.60
CA LYS A 145 -10.33 -10.39 0.35
C LYS A 145 -8.96 -10.45 1.02
N THR A 146 -8.15 -9.40 0.85
CA THR A 146 -6.81 -9.33 1.42
C THR A 146 -6.85 -9.31 2.95
N LEU A 147 -7.85 -8.64 3.52
CA LEU A 147 -8.05 -8.58 4.97
C LEU A 147 -8.50 -9.92 5.54
N GLU A 148 -9.38 -10.66 4.84
CA GLU A 148 -9.76 -12.02 5.22
C GLU A 148 -8.56 -12.96 5.28
N GLU A 149 -7.68 -12.92 4.29
CA GLU A 149 -6.44 -13.70 4.26
C GLU A 149 -5.51 -13.31 5.43
N TYR A 150 -5.40 -12.02 5.74
CA TYR A 150 -4.58 -11.54 6.86
C TYR A 150 -5.14 -11.96 8.23
N ILE A 151 -6.47 -11.88 8.40
CA ILE A 151 -7.15 -12.35 9.61
C ILE A 151 -6.93 -13.85 9.80
N ALA A 152 -7.02 -14.64 8.73
CA ALA A 152 -6.75 -16.08 8.78
C ALA A 152 -5.31 -16.36 9.25
N ASN A 153 -4.32 -15.65 8.72
CA ASN A 153 -2.92 -15.79 9.15
C ASN A 153 -2.73 -15.43 10.64
N LEU A 154 -3.37 -14.34 11.11
CA LEU A 154 -3.32 -13.96 12.52
C LEU A 154 -4.00 -14.99 13.42
N SER A 155 -5.13 -15.56 12.97
CA SER A 155 -5.86 -16.60 13.70
C SER A 155 -5.02 -17.87 13.81
N ASN A 156 -4.40 -18.30 12.72
CA ASN A 156 -3.48 -19.44 12.71
C ASN A 156 -2.32 -19.24 13.69
N PHE A 157 -1.67 -18.08 13.63
CA PHE A 157 -0.56 -17.76 14.53
C PHE A 157 -1.00 -17.80 16.02
N LYS A 158 -2.20 -17.27 16.31
CA LYS A 158 -2.77 -17.35 17.66
C LYS A 158 -3.01 -18.80 18.08
N GLU A 159 -3.50 -19.67 17.19
CA GLU A 159 -3.72 -21.09 17.47
C GLU A 159 -2.41 -21.82 17.79
N LEU A 160 -1.34 -21.53 17.07
CA LEU A 160 -0.02 -22.07 17.38
C LEU A 160 0.45 -21.66 18.78
N LEU A 161 0.22 -20.40 19.18
CA LEU A 161 0.54 -19.93 20.54
C LEU A 161 -0.31 -20.63 21.60
N VAL A 162 -1.60 -20.82 21.37
CA VAL A 162 -2.51 -21.49 22.31
C VAL A 162 -2.12 -22.97 22.52
N ASN A 163 -1.59 -23.60 21.49
CA ASN A 163 -1.17 -25.00 21.50
C ASN A 163 0.31 -25.19 21.91
N ASP A 164 1.02 -24.13 22.30
CA ASP A 164 2.45 -24.14 22.62
C ASP A 164 3.33 -24.72 21.49
N ASP A 165 2.90 -24.61 20.21
CA ASP A 165 3.65 -25.11 19.06
C ASP A 165 4.72 -24.10 18.60
N TYR A 166 5.75 -23.96 19.42
CA TYR A 166 6.83 -23.02 19.17
C TYR A 166 7.73 -23.42 18.00
N GLU A 167 7.77 -24.71 17.65
CA GLU A 167 8.52 -25.19 16.47
C GLU A 167 7.84 -24.72 15.16
N ALA A 168 6.53 -24.84 15.09
CA ALA A 168 5.78 -24.32 13.94
C ALA A 168 5.88 -22.78 13.85
N ILE A 169 5.78 -22.06 14.98
CA ILE A 169 5.97 -20.61 15.05
C ILE A 169 7.36 -20.21 14.52
N TYR A 170 8.41 -20.89 14.97
CA TYR A 170 9.78 -20.63 14.50
C TYR A 170 9.89 -20.83 12.99
N SER A 171 9.33 -21.94 12.49
CA SER A 171 9.35 -22.29 11.06
C SER A 171 8.59 -21.27 10.20
N GLU A 172 7.42 -20.82 10.64
CA GLU A 172 6.68 -19.76 9.96
C GLU A 172 7.46 -18.45 9.88
N MET A 173 8.01 -17.99 11.01
CA MET A 173 8.81 -16.77 11.04
C MET A 173 10.06 -16.88 10.15
N GLN A 174 10.75 -18.03 10.16
CA GLN A 174 11.90 -18.29 9.30
C GLN A 174 11.52 -18.23 7.82
N ASN A 175 10.37 -18.77 7.44
CA ASN A 175 9.87 -18.71 6.07
C ASN A 175 9.56 -17.28 5.63
N VAL A 176 9.00 -16.45 6.52
CA VAL A 176 8.70 -15.04 6.25
C VAL A 176 9.98 -14.20 6.16
N ASN A 177 11.08 -14.59 6.80
CA ASN A 177 12.36 -13.87 6.73
C ASN A 177 12.92 -13.70 5.31
N LYS A 178 12.44 -14.46 4.32
CA LYS A 178 12.72 -14.26 2.90
C LYS A 178 12.33 -12.85 2.40
N ILE A 179 11.43 -12.16 3.11
CA ILE A 179 11.09 -10.75 2.85
C ILE A 179 12.33 -9.83 2.92
N ARG A 180 13.36 -10.21 3.68
CA ARG A 180 14.63 -9.47 3.80
C ARG A 180 15.29 -9.24 2.44
N GLU A 181 15.33 -10.27 1.60
CA GLU A 181 15.93 -10.19 0.27
C GLU A 181 15.17 -9.21 -0.63
N ILE A 182 13.84 -9.24 -0.55
CA ILE A 182 12.96 -8.34 -1.28
C ILE A 182 13.20 -6.90 -0.85
N LEU A 183 13.24 -6.63 0.47
CA LEU A 183 13.47 -5.29 1.00
C LEU A 183 14.86 -4.76 0.67
N ASN A 184 15.89 -5.60 0.74
CA ASN A 184 17.26 -5.24 0.34
C ASN A 184 17.34 -4.91 -1.16
N GLY A 185 16.68 -5.71 -2.02
CA GLY A 185 16.57 -5.43 -3.44
C GLY A 185 15.82 -4.14 -3.78
N MET A 186 14.85 -3.75 -2.96
CA MET A 186 14.15 -2.46 -3.08
C MET A 186 15.07 -1.29 -2.72
N ASN A 187 15.93 -1.44 -1.70
CA ASN A 187 16.87 -0.41 -1.26
C ASN A 187 18.04 -0.26 -2.22
N ALA A 188 18.54 -1.34 -2.81
CA ALA A 188 19.62 -1.32 -3.81
C ALA A 188 19.20 -0.63 -5.13
N LYS A 189 17.90 -0.47 -5.38
CA LYS A 189 17.35 0.20 -6.57
C LYS A 189 17.01 1.67 -6.35
N LYS A 190 17.27 2.20 -5.17
CA LYS A 190 17.16 3.62 -4.85
C LYS A 190 18.45 4.36 -5.19
#